data_f28da401dfa5a28674b79612a656ff90
#
_entry.id   f28da401dfa5a28674b79612a656ff90
#
_cell.length_a   1.000
_cell.length_b   1.000
_cell.length_c   1.000
_cell.angle_alpha   90.00
_cell.angle_beta   90.00
_cell.angle_gamma   90.00
#
_symmetry.space_group_name_H-M   'P 1'
#
loop_
_entity.id
_entity.type
_entity.pdbx_description
1 polymer ?
#
loop_
_entity_poly.entity_id
_entity_poly.type
_entity_poly.pdbx_seq_one_letter_code
_entity_poly.pdbx_strand_id
1 'polypeptide(L)'
;VKNVYKLLDELIDAYKPTAIEEVKEIKEEAQKLDGNDLELEPWDFSYYSHKLQMERYNIDAEMLRPYFELSKVIDGVFGLATRLYGITFKANDKIPVYHKDVKAYEVFDKDGSYLAVLYADFFPRKGKQGGAWMTEFQGQWIDSKGVNVRPHVSLVMNFTKPTDAKPALLTLGEVETFLHEFGHSLHGMFANTRFESLSGTNVWWDFVELPSQ
;
A
#
# COMPACT_ATOMS: atom_id res chain seq x y z
N VAL A 1 -13.88 6.75 23.61
CA VAL A 1 -12.63 6.62 24.37
C VAL A 1 -12.64 5.35 25.24
N LYS A 2 -13.61 5.18 26.20
CA LYS A 2 -13.65 4.03 27.11
C LYS A 2 -13.67 2.66 26.39
N ASN A 3 -14.47 2.52 25.32
CA ASN A 3 -14.54 1.28 24.55
C ASN A 3 -13.26 1.01 23.74
N VAL A 4 -12.55 2.07 23.34
CA VAL A 4 -11.25 1.94 22.66
C VAL A 4 -10.21 1.36 23.62
N TYR A 5 -10.09 1.92 24.84
CA TYR A 5 -9.17 1.35 25.84
C TYR A 5 -9.51 -0.08 26.20
N LYS A 6 -10.81 -0.40 26.37
CA LYS A 6 -11.24 -1.78 26.62
C LYS A 6 -10.76 -2.74 25.53
N LEU A 7 -10.93 -2.36 24.25
CA LEU A 7 -10.45 -3.17 23.13
C LEU A 7 -8.91 -3.30 23.13
N LEU A 8 -8.19 -2.23 23.38
CA LEU A 8 -6.73 -2.25 23.46
C LEU A 8 -6.23 -3.14 24.59
N ASP A 9 -6.86 -3.07 25.78
CA ASP A 9 -6.51 -3.93 26.91
C ASP A 9 -6.77 -5.41 26.58
N GLU A 10 -7.91 -5.74 25.97
CA GLU A 10 -8.25 -7.09 25.51
C GLU A 10 -7.24 -7.61 24.47
N LEU A 11 -6.77 -6.76 23.53
CA LEU A 11 -5.75 -7.11 22.55
C LEU A 11 -4.38 -7.33 23.23
N ILE A 12 -3.98 -6.48 24.17
CA ILE A 12 -2.74 -6.65 24.93
C ILE A 12 -2.77 -7.97 25.70
N ASP A 13 -3.84 -8.26 26.41
CA ASP A 13 -3.96 -9.50 27.18
C ASP A 13 -3.90 -10.75 26.26
N ALA A 14 -4.47 -10.67 25.07
CA ALA A 14 -4.48 -11.77 24.11
C ALA A 14 -3.10 -11.99 23.44
N TYR A 15 -2.41 -10.93 23.06
CA TYR A 15 -1.18 -11.04 22.22
C TYR A 15 0.12 -10.98 23.03
N LYS A 16 0.14 -10.33 24.19
CA LYS A 16 1.35 -10.18 25.00
C LYS A 16 2.05 -11.50 25.36
N PRO A 17 1.34 -12.59 25.72
CA PRO A 17 1.99 -13.89 25.98
C PRO A 17 2.77 -14.41 24.78
N THR A 18 2.16 -14.35 23.58
CA THR A 18 2.83 -14.77 22.32
C THR A 18 4.05 -13.90 22.01
N ALA A 19 3.91 -12.59 22.14
CA ALA A 19 5.05 -11.68 21.92
C ALA A 19 6.22 -11.94 22.87
N ILE A 20 5.95 -12.30 24.14
CA ILE A 20 6.99 -12.66 25.10
C ILE A 20 7.73 -13.92 24.66
N GLU A 21 7.04 -14.96 24.18
CA GLU A 21 7.67 -16.18 23.69
C GLU A 21 8.47 -15.93 22.41
N GLU A 22 7.97 -15.13 21.48
CA GLU A 22 8.69 -14.74 20.26
C GLU A 22 9.99 -13.99 20.59
N VAL A 23 9.97 -13.02 21.52
CA VAL A 23 11.16 -12.30 21.96
C VAL A 23 12.16 -13.26 22.62
N LYS A 24 11.69 -14.23 23.40
CA LYS A 24 12.53 -15.24 24.01
C LYS A 24 13.22 -16.11 22.97
N GLU A 25 12.51 -16.60 21.96
CA GLU A 25 13.08 -17.37 20.85
C GLU A 25 14.17 -16.59 20.10
N ILE A 26 13.92 -15.30 19.84
CA ILE A 26 14.89 -14.42 19.19
C ILE A 26 16.12 -14.22 20.06
N LYS A 27 15.95 -14.06 21.39
CA LYS A 27 17.06 -13.98 22.35
C LYS A 27 17.89 -15.26 22.38
N GLU A 28 17.24 -16.41 22.40
CA GLU A 28 17.91 -17.71 22.36
C GLU A 28 18.74 -17.86 21.07
N GLU A 29 18.22 -17.44 19.92
CA GLU A 29 18.96 -17.44 18.66
C GLU A 29 20.15 -16.47 18.69
N ALA A 30 19.96 -15.26 19.23
CA ALA A 30 21.03 -14.29 19.39
C ALA A 30 22.18 -14.84 20.26
N GLN A 31 21.84 -15.46 21.40
CA GLN A 31 22.81 -16.06 22.30
C GLN A 31 23.52 -17.27 21.70
N LYS A 32 22.84 -18.06 20.88
CA LYS A 32 23.42 -19.18 20.12
C LYS A 32 24.49 -18.70 19.12
N LEU A 33 24.25 -17.56 18.47
CA LEU A 33 25.11 -17.03 17.41
C LEU A 33 26.30 -16.24 17.98
N ASP A 34 26.07 -15.36 18.96
CA ASP A 34 27.02 -14.35 19.38
C ASP A 34 27.43 -14.44 20.87
N GLY A 35 26.94 -15.47 21.60
CA GLY A 35 27.37 -15.81 22.97
C GLY A 35 26.28 -15.65 24.02
N ASN A 36 26.34 -16.50 25.05
CA ASN A 36 25.33 -16.63 26.10
C ASN A 36 25.15 -15.37 26.95
N ASP A 37 26.09 -14.46 26.96
CA ASP A 37 26.07 -13.22 27.74
C ASP A 37 25.39 -12.06 26.98
N LEU A 38 24.92 -12.32 25.73
CA LEU A 38 24.27 -11.30 24.91
C LEU A 38 22.91 -10.92 25.52
N GLU A 39 22.72 -9.65 25.80
CA GLU A 39 21.44 -9.06 26.12
C GLU A 39 20.84 -8.47 24.85
N LEU A 40 19.62 -8.91 24.49
CA LEU A 40 18.91 -8.46 23.28
C LEU A 40 18.34 -7.06 23.51
N GLU A 41 18.80 -6.10 22.73
CA GLU A 41 18.32 -4.73 22.75
C GLU A 41 17.33 -4.48 21.60
N PRO A 42 16.45 -3.46 21.68
CA PRO A 42 15.44 -3.21 20.65
C PRO A 42 15.98 -3.04 19.23
N TRP A 43 17.20 -2.51 19.08
CA TRP A 43 17.85 -2.35 17.77
C TRP A 43 18.42 -3.64 17.19
N ASP A 44 18.60 -4.69 18.00
CA ASP A 44 19.10 -6.01 17.58
C ASP A 44 17.98 -6.90 17.05
N PHE A 45 16.74 -6.61 17.45
CA PHE A 45 15.55 -7.45 17.21
C PHE A 45 15.40 -7.85 15.74
N SER A 46 15.45 -6.89 14.82
CA SER A 46 15.26 -7.15 13.39
C SER A 46 16.35 -8.05 12.81
N TYR A 47 17.61 -7.91 13.28
CA TYR A 47 18.72 -8.71 12.80
C TYR A 47 18.57 -10.18 13.20
N TYR A 48 18.35 -10.45 14.49
CA TYR A 48 18.22 -11.84 14.96
C TYR A 48 16.90 -12.48 14.58
N SER A 49 15.82 -11.71 14.47
CA SER A 49 14.56 -12.19 13.90
C SER A 49 14.74 -12.69 12.46
N HIS A 50 15.48 -11.93 11.63
CA HIS A 50 15.83 -12.36 10.28
C HIS A 50 16.69 -13.64 10.28
N LYS A 51 17.70 -13.75 11.17
CA LYS A 51 18.52 -14.95 11.30
C LYS A 51 17.68 -16.17 11.65
N LEU A 52 16.79 -16.06 12.64
CA LEU A 52 15.88 -17.11 13.05
C LEU A 52 14.93 -17.53 11.91
N GLN A 53 14.40 -16.55 11.15
CA GLN A 53 13.57 -16.80 9.97
C GLN A 53 14.35 -17.58 8.89
N MET A 54 15.58 -17.20 8.61
CA MET A 54 16.44 -17.91 7.65
C MET A 54 16.76 -19.33 8.11
N GLU A 55 17.06 -19.55 9.41
CA GLU A 55 17.30 -20.88 9.95
C GLU A 55 16.09 -21.78 9.82
N ARG A 56 14.89 -21.27 10.16
CA ARG A 56 13.64 -22.07 10.18
C ARG A 56 13.05 -22.34 8.80
N TYR A 57 13.09 -21.36 7.94
CA TYR A 57 12.31 -21.40 6.69
C TYR A 57 13.19 -21.34 5.44
N ASN A 58 14.43 -20.88 5.57
CA ASN A 58 15.36 -20.67 4.45
C ASN A 58 14.72 -19.86 3.29
N ILE A 59 13.87 -18.89 3.65
CA ILE A 59 13.19 -18.02 2.69
C ILE A 59 13.71 -16.59 2.89
N ASP A 60 14.38 -16.07 1.87
CA ASP A 60 14.76 -14.67 1.76
C ASP A 60 13.73 -13.92 0.89
N ALA A 61 13.39 -12.71 1.29
CA ALA A 61 12.53 -11.82 0.49
C ALA A 61 13.06 -11.60 -0.93
N GLU A 62 14.38 -11.62 -1.13
CA GLU A 62 15.02 -11.51 -2.44
C GLU A 62 14.70 -12.69 -3.37
N MET A 63 14.48 -13.89 -2.83
CA MET A 63 14.10 -15.08 -3.61
C MET A 63 12.69 -14.96 -4.22
N LEU A 64 11.83 -14.12 -3.62
CA LEU A 64 10.45 -13.91 -4.06
C LEU A 64 10.32 -12.81 -5.12
N ARG A 65 11.29 -11.88 -5.21
CA ARG A 65 11.23 -10.75 -6.16
C ARG A 65 10.96 -11.14 -7.62
N PRO A 66 11.52 -12.23 -8.18
CA PRO A 66 11.25 -12.61 -9.57
C PRO A 66 9.78 -12.91 -9.89
N TYR A 67 8.99 -13.23 -8.87
CA TYR A 67 7.55 -13.46 -9.03
C TYR A 67 6.72 -12.16 -9.06
N PHE A 68 7.30 -11.03 -8.61
CA PHE A 68 6.63 -9.75 -8.45
C PHE A 68 7.21 -8.68 -9.39
N GLU A 69 7.21 -8.96 -10.69
CA GLU A 69 7.50 -7.95 -11.70
C GLU A 69 6.40 -6.87 -11.69
N LEU A 70 6.80 -5.60 -11.59
CA LEU A 70 5.86 -4.47 -11.40
C LEU A 70 4.74 -4.44 -12.44
N SER A 71 5.03 -4.71 -13.72
CA SER A 71 4.01 -4.76 -14.77
C SER A 71 2.94 -5.80 -14.48
N LYS A 72 3.35 -7.00 -14.06
CA LYS A 72 2.43 -8.10 -13.70
C LYS A 72 1.66 -7.82 -12.41
N VAL A 73 2.32 -7.15 -11.45
CA VAL A 73 1.65 -6.73 -10.20
C VAL A 73 0.56 -5.70 -10.51
N ILE A 74 0.83 -4.72 -11.38
CA ILE A 74 -0.19 -3.75 -11.83
C ILE A 74 -1.38 -4.47 -12.46
N ASP A 75 -1.13 -5.38 -13.39
CA ASP A 75 -2.19 -6.16 -14.05
C ASP A 75 -2.99 -7.00 -13.03
N GLY A 76 -2.29 -7.58 -12.04
CA GLY A 76 -2.91 -8.33 -10.96
C GLY A 76 -3.80 -7.49 -10.06
N VAL A 77 -3.33 -6.32 -9.62
CA VAL A 77 -4.06 -5.37 -8.76
C VAL A 77 -5.28 -4.81 -9.49
N PHE A 78 -5.12 -4.39 -10.74
CA PHE A 78 -6.25 -3.90 -11.55
C PHE A 78 -7.25 -5.03 -11.86
N GLY A 79 -6.75 -6.22 -12.16
CA GLY A 79 -7.58 -7.42 -12.37
C GLY A 79 -8.36 -7.82 -11.12
N LEU A 80 -7.79 -7.63 -9.92
CA LEU A 80 -8.49 -7.85 -8.66
C LEU A 80 -9.65 -6.87 -8.50
N ALA A 81 -9.40 -5.57 -8.72
CA ALA A 81 -10.45 -4.55 -8.67
C ALA A 81 -11.56 -4.79 -9.71
N THR A 82 -11.18 -5.23 -10.91
CA THR A 82 -12.15 -5.61 -11.95
C THR A 82 -13.04 -6.78 -11.48
N ARG A 83 -12.47 -7.79 -10.86
CA ARG A 83 -13.25 -8.95 -10.35
C ARG A 83 -14.15 -8.58 -9.17
N LEU A 84 -13.70 -7.70 -8.28
CA LEU A 84 -14.47 -7.32 -7.09
C LEU A 84 -15.56 -6.28 -7.41
N TYR A 85 -15.26 -5.32 -8.26
CA TYR A 85 -16.12 -4.14 -8.46
C TYR A 85 -16.62 -3.96 -9.89
N GLY A 86 -16.06 -4.72 -10.86
CA GLY A 86 -16.42 -4.58 -12.27
C GLY A 86 -15.74 -3.40 -12.98
N ILE A 87 -14.91 -2.61 -12.29
CA ILE A 87 -14.25 -1.43 -12.89
C ILE A 87 -13.13 -1.85 -13.84
N THR A 88 -12.84 -0.98 -14.81
CA THR A 88 -11.77 -1.22 -15.80
C THR A 88 -10.82 -0.03 -15.89
N PHE A 89 -9.57 -0.30 -16.25
CA PHE A 89 -8.50 0.69 -16.34
C PHE A 89 -7.96 0.74 -17.76
N LYS A 90 -7.90 1.93 -18.34
CA LYS A 90 -7.40 2.16 -19.69
C LYS A 90 -6.29 3.19 -19.66
N ALA A 91 -5.05 2.77 -19.97
CA ALA A 91 -3.94 3.70 -20.10
C ALA A 91 -4.25 4.78 -21.18
N ASN A 92 -3.97 6.04 -20.85
CA ASN A 92 -4.22 7.15 -21.75
C ASN A 92 -3.05 8.16 -21.71
N ASP A 93 -2.16 8.06 -22.70
CA ASP A 93 -0.98 8.94 -22.84
C ASP A 93 -1.32 10.38 -23.26
N LYS A 94 -2.59 10.68 -23.55
CA LYS A 94 -3.06 12.04 -23.87
C LYS A 94 -3.37 12.86 -22.62
N ILE A 95 -3.50 12.21 -21.47
CA ILE A 95 -3.71 12.90 -20.19
C ILE A 95 -2.36 13.51 -19.78
N PRO A 96 -2.29 14.83 -19.51
CA PRO A 96 -1.06 15.46 -19.05
C PRO A 96 -0.59 14.84 -17.72
N VAL A 97 0.70 14.54 -17.63
CA VAL A 97 1.33 14.02 -16.41
C VAL A 97 2.41 14.98 -15.93
N TYR A 98 2.63 15.05 -14.63
CA TYR A 98 3.59 15.96 -14.00
C TYR A 98 5.04 15.46 -14.06
N HIS A 99 5.27 14.21 -14.46
CA HIS A 99 6.60 13.65 -14.69
C HIS A 99 6.53 12.50 -15.72
N LYS A 100 7.58 12.30 -16.49
CA LYS A 100 7.65 11.30 -17.58
C LYS A 100 7.49 9.84 -17.12
N ASP A 101 7.79 9.55 -15.85
CA ASP A 101 7.66 8.20 -15.28
C ASP A 101 6.24 7.91 -14.74
N VAL A 102 5.36 8.92 -14.74
CA VAL A 102 3.95 8.77 -14.31
C VAL A 102 3.12 8.24 -15.45
N LYS A 103 2.27 7.26 -15.17
CA LYS A 103 1.27 6.76 -16.10
C LYS A 103 -0.12 7.19 -15.67
N ALA A 104 -0.94 7.65 -16.61
CA ALA A 104 -2.32 8.01 -16.36
C ALA A 104 -3.27 6.94 -16.92
N TYR A 105 -4.30 6.60 -16.17
CA TYR A 105 -5.34 5.66 -16.54
C TYR A 105 -6.70 6.33 -16.40
N GLU A 106 -7.54 6.21 -17.43
CA GLU A 106 -8.97 6.42 -17.30
C GLU A 106 -9.57 5.19 -16.63
N VAL A 107 -10.43 5.42 -15.63
CA VAL A 107 -11.12 4.36 -14.90
C VAL A 107 -12.60 4.45 -15.23
N PHE A 108 -13.19 3.31 -15.56
CA PHE A 108 -14.60 3.19 -15.94
C PHE A 108 -15.32 2.23 -15.00
N ASP A 109 -16.55 2.54 -14.64
CA ASP A 109 -17.43 1.69 -13.87
C ASP A 109 -17.90 0.48 -14.70
N LYS A 110 -18.53 -0.50 -14.06
CA LYS A 110 -19.06 -1.73 -14.66
C LYS A 110 -20.06 -1.51 -15.81
N ASP A 111 -20.74 -0.37 -15.82
CA ASP A 111 -21.66 0.03 -16.89
C ASP A 111 -20.97 0.80 -18.03
N GLY A 112 -19.65 0.98 -17.95
CA GLY A 112 -18.85 1.73 -18.91
C GLY A 112 -18.86 3.24 -18.69
N SER A 113 -19.51 3.75 -17.65
CA SER A 113 -19.48 5.17 -17.32
C SER A 113 -18.09 5.58 -16.80
N TYR A 114 -17.68 6.81 -17.08
CA TYR A 114 -16.42 7.36 -16.63
C TYR A 114 -16.41 7.56 -15.09
N LEU A 115 -15.42 7.00 -14.41
CA LEU A 115 -15.34 6.99 -12.95
C LEU A 115 -14.26 7.93 -12.41
N ALA A 116 -13.05 7.90 -12.96
CA ALA A 116 -11.90 8.67 -12.42
C ALA A 116 -10.72 8.73 -13.41
N VAL A 117 -9.74 9.59 -13.09
CA VAL A 117 -8.35 9.42 -13.54
C VAL A 117 -7.52 8.89 -12.40
N LEU A 118 -6.72 7.86 -12.66
CA LEU A 118 -5.69 7.37 -11.76
C LEU A 118 -4.31 7.68 -12.34
N TYR A 119 -3.50 8.44 -11.60
CA TYR A 119 -2.09 8.67 -11.88
C TYR A 119 -1.25 7.70 -11.06
N ALA A 120 -0.45 6.88 -11.72
CA ALA A 120 0.44 5.91 -11.10
C ALA A 120 1.89 6.39 -11.15
N ASP A 121 2.44 6.76 -10.01
CA ASP A 121 3.79 7.31 -9.83
C ASP A 121 4.64 6.37 -8.99
N PHE A 122 5.26 5.40 -9.63
CA PHE A 122 5.91 4.27 -8.95
C PHE A 122 7.37 4.50 -8.55
N PHE A 123 8.08 5.48 -9.12
CA PHE A 123 9.53 5.52 -9.01
C PHE A 123 10.07 6.74 -8.26
N PRO A 124 11.18 6.58 -7.50
CA PRO A 124 11.84 7.69 -6.84
C PRO A 124 12.52 8.63 -7.84
N ARG A 125 12.63 9.89 -7.45
CA ARG A 125 13.38 10.93 -8.18
C ARG A 125 13.78 12.08 -7.26
N LYS A 126 14.66 12.94 -7.72
CA LYS A 126 15.05 14.15 -6.97
C LYS A 126 13.81 15.00 -6.66
N GLY A 127 13.64 15.36 -5.40
CA GLY A 127 12.53 16.17 -4.91
C GLY A 127 11.24 15.41 -4.61
N LYS A 128 11.16 14.10 -4.89
CA LYS A 128 10.05 13.25 -4.45
C LYS A 128 10.31 12.73 -3.04
N GLN A 129 9.32 12.88 -2.16
CA GLN A 129 9.39 12.33 -0.80
C GLN A 129 9.42 10.81 -0.83
N GLY A 130 10.13 10.18 0.14
CA GLY A 130 10.14 8.73 0.33
C GLY A 130 8.83 8.23 0.92
N GLY A 131 8.66 6.89 0.92
CA GLY A 131 7.43 6.22 1.36
C GLY A 131 6.42 6.02 0.25
N ALA A 132 5.17 5.79 0.61
CA ALA A 132 4.04 5.63 -0.30
C ALA A 132 2.85 6.42 0.22
N TRP A 133 1.98 6.88 -0.67
CA TRP A 133 0.75 7.57 -0.30
C TRP A 133 -0.21 7.68 -1.48
N MET A 134 -1.48 7.84 -1.17
CA MET A 134 -2.50 8.29 -2.09
C MET A 134 -2.80 9.78 -1.84
N THR A 135 -3.10 10.52 -2.90
CA THR A 135 -3.63 11.88 -2.82
C THR A 135 -4.58 12.16 -3.96
N GLU A 136 -5.45 13.15 -3.78
CA GLU A 136 -6.36 13.62 -4.82
C GLU A 136 -5.89 14.98 -5.34
N PHE A 137 -5.68 15.11 -6.65
CA PHE A 137 -5.50 16.42 -7.28
C PHE A 137 -6.81 17.15 -7.44
N GLN A 138 -7.90 16.40 -7.52
CA GLN A 138 -9.28 16.85 -7.57
C GLN A 138 -10.13 15.79 -6.88
N GLY A 139 -10.92 16.18 -5.89
CA GLY A 139 -11.93 15.33 -5.29
C GLY A 139 -13.16 15.16 -6.20
N GLN A 140 -14.13 14.38 -5.77
CA GLN A 140 -15.42 14.25 -6.44
C GLN A 140 -16.44 15.21 -5.80
N TRP A 141 -17.30 15.85 -6.60
CA TRP A 141 -18.46 16.62 -6.11
C TRP A 141 -19.57 16.72 -7.15
N ILE A 142 -20.73 17.21 -6.71
CA ILE A 142 -21.82 17.59 -7.63
C ILE A 142 -21.79 19.11 -7.80
N ASP A 143 -21.60 19.58 -9.02
CA ASP A 143 -21.56 21.01 -9.31
C ASP A 143 -22.93 21.69 -9.23
N SER A 144 -22.97 23.02 -9.41
CA SER A 144 -24.22 23.81 -9.38
C SER A 144 -25.22 23.48 -10.49
N LYS A 145 -24.78 22.76 -11.53
CA LYS A 145 -25.62 22.30 -12.64
C LYS A 145 -26.07 20.84 -12.46
N GLY A 146 -25.70 20.20 -11.35
CA GLY A 146 -25.99 18.80 -11.07
C GLY A 146 -25.04 17.80 -11.75
N VAL A 147 -23.91 18.26 -12.31
CA VAL A 147 -22.93 17.39 -12.94
C VAL A 147 -22.06 16.75 -11.86
N ASN A 148 -21.89 15.45 -11.94
CA ASN A 148 -20.95 14.71 -11.07
C ASN A 148 -19.53 14.88 -11.61
N VAL A 149 -18.77 15.78 -11.01
CA VAL A 149 -17.36 16.01 -11.32
C VAL A 149 -16.55 14.87 -10.73
N ARG A 150 -15.82 14.15 -11.59
CA ARG A 150 -15.12 12.93 -11.18
C ARG A 150 -13.69 13.20 -10.70
N PRO A 151 -13.18 12.37 -9.77
CA PRO A 151 -11.90 12.62 -9.10
C PRO A 151 -10.71 12.32 -10.00
N HIS A 152 -9.61 13.00 -9.68
CA HIS A 152 -8.26 12.74 -10.17
C HIS A 152 -7.39 12.29 -9.01
N VAL A 153 -7.09 11.02 -8.96
CA VAL A 153 -6.39 10.35 -7.86
C VAL A 153 -4.95 10.06 -8.27
N SER A 154 -4.00 10.31 -7.37
CA SER A 154 -2.59 9.96 -7.55
C SER A 154 -2.18 8.91 -6.53
N LEU A 155 -1.63 7.82 -7.04
CA LEU A 155 -1.04 6.70 -6.31
C LEU A 155 0.47 6.80 -6.39
N VAL A 156 1.14 7.08 -5.28
CA VAL A 156 2.57 7.41 -5.25
C VAL A 156 3.35 6.37 -4.46
N MET A 157 4.41 5.86 -5.08
CA MET A 157 5.32 4.84 -4.54
C MET A 157 6.79 5.27 -4.75
N ASN A 158 7.72 4.52 -4.19
CA ASN A 158 9.15 4.70 -4.38
C ASN A 158 9.85 3.35 -4.64
N PHE A 159 9.32 2.57 -5.57
CA PHE A 159 9.89 1.27 -5.96
C PHE A 159 11.20 1.44 -6.72
N THR A 160 12.08 0.44 -6.63
CA THR A 160 13.33 0.43 -7.38
C THR A 160 13.05 0.50 -8.89
N LYS A 161 13.66 1.47 -9.57
CA LYS A 161 13.53 1.63 -11.03
C LYS A 161 14.07 0.42 -11.78
N PRO A 162 13.46 0.07 -12.91
CA PRO A 162 14.06 -0.89 -13.82
C PRO A 162 15.39 -0.34 -14.36
N THR A 163 16.26 -1.25 -14.79
CA THR A 163 17.46 -0.94 -15.55
C THR A 163 17.36 -1.57 -16.95
N ASP A 164 18.27 -1.26 -17.83
CA ASP A 164 18.29 -1.89 -19.17
C ASP A 164 18.42 -3.42 -19.10
N ALA A 165 18.98 -3.95 -18.02
CA ALA A 165 19.22 -5.38 -17.80
C ALA A 165 18.17 -6.09 -16.94
N LYS A 166 17.38 -5.33 -16.15
CA LYS A 166 16.43 -5.91 -15.18
C LYS A 166 15.14 -5.09 -15.12
N PRO A 167 13.96 -5.76 -15.16
CA PRO A 167 12.68 -5.09 -14.88
C PRO A 167 12.62 -4.61 -13.42
N ALA A 168 11.65 -3.78 -13.11
CA ALA A 168 11.32 -3.44 -11.72
C ALA A 168 10.71 -4.67 -11.04
N LEU A 169 11.39 -5.19 -10.04
CA LEU A 169 10.98 -6.34 -9.24
C LEU A 169 10.67 -5.87 -7.81
N LEU A 170 9.49 -6.23 -7.31
CA LEU A 170 9.03 -5.84 -5.98
C LEU A 170 9.33 -6.92 -4.93
N THR A 171 9.47 -6.50 -3.67
CA THR A 171 9.32 -7.40 -2.54
C THR A 171 7.84 -7.67 -2.26
N LEU A 172 7.54 -8.68 -1.47
CA LEU A 172 6.17 -8.93 -1.01
C LEU A 172 5.62 -7.71 -0.24
N GLY A 173 6.41 -7.11 0.67
CA GLY A 173 5.99 -5.91 1.40
C GLY A 173 5.72 -4.70 0.49
N GLU A 174 6.45 -4.56 -0.63
CA GLU A 174 6.15 -3.53 -1.64
C GLU A 174 4.83 -3.81 -2.37
N VAL A 175 4.48 -5.08 -2.59
CA VAL A 175 3.17 -5.47 -3.16
C VAL A 175 2.05 -5.17 -2.17
N GLU A 176 2.23 -5.49 -0.88
CA GLU A 176 1.29 -5.15 0.18
C GLU A 176 1.08 -3.63 0.29
N THR A 177 2.16 -2.86 0.26
CA THR A 177 2.09 -1.38 0.23
C THR A 177 1.31 -0.88 -0.99
N PHE A 178 1.53 -1.49 -2.17
CA PHE A 178 0.77 -1.13 -3.37
C PHE A 178 -0.72 -1.39 -3.19
N LEU A 179 -1.10 -2.55 -2.66
CA LEU A 179 -2.51 -2.89 -2.40
C LEU A 179 -3.13 -1.92 -1.39
N HIS A 180 -2.40 -1.56 -0.34
CA HIS A 180 -2.84 -0.60 0.67
C HIS A 180 -3.17 0.77 0.06
N GLU A 181 -2.21 1.38 -0.63
CA GLU A 181 -2.42 2.70 -1.25
C GLU A 181 -3.44 2.65 -2.40
N PHE A 182 -3.55 1.50 -3.07
CA PHE A 182 -4.58 1.29 -4.06
C PHE A 182 -5.97 1.20 -3.42
N GLY A 183 -6.10 0.67 -2.21
CA GLY A 183 -7.34 0.69 -1.43
C GLY A 183 -7.80 2.11 -1.13
N HIS A 184 -6.90 3.01 -0.72
CA HIS A 184 -7.19 4.44 -0.62
C HIS A 184 -7.58 5.05 -1.97
N SER A 185 -6.90 4.65 -3.05
CA SER A 185 -7.23 5.12 -4.40
C SER A 185 -8.64 4.69 -4.83
N LEU A 186 -9.06 3.46 -4.50
CA LEU A 186 -10.42 2.99 -4.73
C LEU A 186 -11.44 3.82 -3.92
N HIS A 187 -11.13 4.12 -2.66
CA HIS A 187 -11.97 4.98 -1.82
C HIS A 187 -12.19 6.35 -2.46
N GLY A 188 -11.14 7.00 -2.96
CA GLY A 188 -11.25 8.25 -3.69
C GLY A 188 -12.02 8.11 -5.00
N MET A 189 -11.72 7.10 -5.82
CA MET A 189 -12.35 6.89 -7.12
C MET A 189 -13.84 6.56 -7.03
N PHE A 190 -14.28 5.84 -6.00
CA PHE A 190 -15.70 5.49 -5.78
C PHE A 190 -16.49 6.60 -5.10
N ALA A 191 -15.88 7.72 -4.74
CA ALA A 191 -16.59 8.81 -4.10
C ALA A 191 -17.82 9.24 -4.89
N ASN A 192 -18.93 9.45 -4.18
CA ASN A 192 -20.21 9.91 -4.74
C ASN A 192 -20.95 10.74 -3.70
N THR A 193 -20.39 11.89 -3.38
CA THR A 193 -20.93 12.85 -2.40
C THR A 193 -21.34 14.14 -3.08
N ARG A 194 -22.13 14.95 -2.38
CA ARG A 194 -22.54 16.27 -2.89
C ARG A 194 -21.42 17.29 -2.81
N PHE A 195 -20.61 17.21 -1.76
CA PHE A 195 -19.58 18.20 -1.43
C PHE A 195 -18.19 17.58 -1.50
N GLU A 196 -17.25 18.26 -2.14
CA GLU A 196 -15.86 17.82 -2.27
C GLU A 196 -15.18 17.61 -0.91
N SER A 197 -15.44 18.52 0.04
CA SER A 197 -14.85 18.43 1.41
C SER A 197 -15.29 17.19 2.21
N LEU A 198 -16.28 16.44 1.73
CA LEU A 198 -16.78 15.21 2.34
C LEU A 198 -16.58 14.00 1.40
N SER A 199 -15.74 14.15 0.40
CA SER A 199 -15.51 13.16 -0.65
C SER A 199 -14.29 12.29 -0.36
N GLY A 200 -14.32 11.05 -0.83
CA GLY A 200 -13.19 10.13 -0.81
C GLY A 200 -12.57 9.97 0.57
N THR A 201 -11.27 10.21 0.68
CA THR A 201 -10.51 10.06 1.91
C THR A 201 -10.67 11.20 2.92
N ASN A 202 -11.54 12.20 2.64
CA ASN A 202 -11.92 13.25 3.58
C ASN A 202 -12.90 12.73 4.66
N VAL A 203 -12.49 11.74 5.40
CA VAL A 203 -13.23 11.06 6.46
C VAL A 203 -12.47 11.14 7.79
N TRP A 204 -13.08 10.72 8.89
CA TRP A 204 -12.40 10.61 10.16
C TRP A 204 -11.28 9.57 10.12
N TRP A 205 -10.21 9.80 10.86
CA TRP A 205 -9.01 8.96 10.85
C TRP A 205 -9.25 7.52 11.32
N ASP A 206 -10.26 7.30 12.13
CA ASP A 206 -10.66 5.97 12.59
C ASP A 206 -11.36 5.14 11.50
N PHE A 207 -11.68 5.75 10.34
CA PHE A 207 -12.28 5.08 9.19
C PHE A 207 -11.37 5.04 7.96
N VAL A 208 -10.46 6.02 7.80
CA VAL A 208 -9.72 6.22 6.55
C VAL A 208 -8.89 5.00 6.12
N GLU A 209 -8.39 4.23 7.09
CA GLU A 209 -7.58 3.03 6.82
C GLU A 209 -8.43 1.77 6.55
N LEU A 210 -9.73 1.79 6.78
CA LEU A 210 -10.58 0.62 6.56
C LEU A 210 -10.60 0.16 5.09
N PRO A 211 -10.72 1.04 4.08
CA PRO A 211 -10.70 0.64 2.68
C PRO A 211 -9.34 0.18 2.17
N SER A 212 -8.25 0.49 2.88
CA SER A 212 -6.87 0.13 2.52
C SER A 212 -6.40 -1.19 3.16
N GLN A 213 -7.14 -1.73 4.12
CA GLN A 213 -6.86 -3.03 4.78
C GLN A 213 -7.53 -4.21 4.04
#